data_716685b79fc7b5f08f3280b1a7d3a17a
#
_entry.id   716685b79fc7b5f08f3280b1a7d3a17a
#
_cell.length_a   1.000
_cell.length_b   1.000
_cell.length_c   1.000
_cell.angle_alpha   90.00
_cell.angle_beta   90.00
_cell.angle_gamma   90.00
#
_symmetry.space_group_name_H-M   'P 1'
#
loop_
_entity.id
_entity.type
_entity.pdbx_description
1 polymer ?
#
loop_
_entity_poly.entity_id
_entity_poly.type
_entity_poly.pdbx_seq_one_letter_code
_entity_poly.pdbx_strand_id
1 'polypeptide(L)'
;MTDDPSGEGDGTAAGGGPDERQDGGPASGGLSAAQTERLALFPLGTVLLPGLLLPLRIFEPRYRALVGELLQLPDEMPRQFGVVAIRLGREVGPQAPQLYEVGCTALVRRAEHYADGRYSLMTVGERRFALRSVDAESRPYLVGEVTYLADDAGDAEAAATLVPVVQGLLRDYTAKLAENRAADIQLPDLPDDPVTLSYLVAAAVVPDIARRQELLEAPDALSRLRAEQALLRRELGLLHSITTIASPDELTRVPPNLN
;
A
#
# COMPACT_ATOMS: atom_id res chain seq x y z
N MET A 1 -30.58 69.90 34.88
CA MET A 1 -30.22 71.18 34.34
C MET A 1 -29.84 70.92 32.92
N THR A 2 -30.84 70.77 32.05
CA THR A 2 -31.13 71.78 30.98
C THR A 2 -30.10 71.71 29.87
N ASP A 3 -30.31 71.49 28.61
CA ASP A 3 -31.47 71.63 27.73
C ASP A 3 -31.13 70.96 26.41
N ASP A 4 -32.15 70.38 25.80
CA ASP A 4 -32.32 70.22 24.36
C ASP A 4 -32.75 71.62 23.78
N PRO A 5 -32.63 72.01 22.52
CA PRO A 5 -33.40 71.33 21.46
C PRO A 5 -32.87 71.48 20.00
N SER A 6 -33.41 70.56 19.13
CA SER A 6 -34.08 70.79 17.84
C SER A 6 -33.34 71.48 16.66
N GLY A 7 -33.44 70.84 15.51
CA GLY A 7 -33.22 71.45 14.22
C GLY A 7 -33.49 70.51 13.05
N GLU A 8 -34.74 70.46 12.58
CA GLU A 8 -35.23 69.85 11.33
C GLU A 8 -34.58 70.50 10.12
N GLY A 9 -34.43 69.74 9.05
CA GLY A 9 -34.03 70.26 7.72
C GLY A 9 -34.16 69.16 6.65
N ASP A 10 -35.34 69.20 6.07
CA ASP A 10 -35.83 68.52 4.86
C ASP A 10 -34.96 68.85 3.60
N GLY A 11 -34.87 67.88 2.66
CA GLY A 11 -34.21 68.15 1.36
C GLY A 11 -34.11 66.87 0.44
N THR A 12 -35.19 66.59 -0.23
CA THR A 12 -35.42 65.79 -1.43
C THR A 12 -34.31 65.87 -2.48
N ALA A 13 -33.93 64.75 -3.13
CA ALA A 13 -34.07 64.47 -4.55
C ALA A 13 -33.18 63.30 -5.05
N ALA A 14 -33.79 62.32 -5.63
CA ALA A 14 -33.57 61.50 -6.82
C ALA A 14 -32.20 61.49 -7.53
N GLY A 15 -31.69 60.30 -7.82
CA GLY A 15 -30.64 60.11 -8.83
C GLY A 15 -30.21 58.66 -8.95
N GLY A 16 -30.67 58.00 -9.99
CA GLY A 16 -30.57 56.62 -10.41
C GLY A 16 -29.18 55.99 -10.41
N GLY A 17 -29.19 54.70 -10.38
CA GLY A 17 -28.12 53.74 -10.37
C GLY A 17 -27.16 53.77 -11.55
N PRO A 18 -26.20 52.86 -11.59
CA PRO A 18 -26.42 51.61 -12.27
C PRO A 18 -25.82 50.40 -11.55
N ASP A 19 -26.54 49.33 -11.65
CA ASP A 19 -26.24 47.93 -11.84
C ASP A 19 -24.72 47.55 -11.82
N GLU A 20 -24.18 47.24 -10.66
CA GLU A 20 -22.92 46.51 -10.54
C GLU A 20 -23.22 45.00 -10.53
N ARG A 21 -23.10 44.39 -11.72
CA ARG A 21 -23.03 42.93 -11.89
C ARG A 21 -21.82 42.44 -11.12
N GLN A 22 -22.05 41.79 -9.99
CA GLN A 22 -21.08 40.93 -9.32
C GLN A 22 -20.81 39.73 -10.23
N ASP A 23 -19.70 39.81 -10.94
CA ASP A 23 -19.07 38.72 -11.66
C ASP A 23 -18.57 37.70 -10.60
N GLY A 24 -19.37 36.66 -10.40
CA GLY A 24 -19.01 35.49 -9.62
C GLY A 24 -17.95 34.70 -10.37
N GLY A 25 -16.68 35.08 -10.24
CA GLY A 25 -15.57 34.24 -10.70
C GLY A 25 -15.65 32.88 -10.05
N PRO A 26 -15.35 31.76 -10.79
CA PRO A 26 -15.37 30.44 -10.25
C PRO A 26 -14.32 30.35 -9.13
N ALA A 27 -14.78 29.93 -7.96
CA ALA A 27 -13.91 29.57 -6.85
C ALA A 27 -12.91 28.52 -7.39
N SER A 28 -11.69 28.96 -7.61
CA SER A 28 -10.55 28.04 -7.78
C SER A 28 -10.46 27.19 -6.53
N GLY A 29 -11.02 25.99 -6.62
CA GLY A 29 -10.78 24.93 -5.66
C GLY A 29 -9.26 24.69 -5.61
N GLY A 30 -8.60 25.34 -4.65
CA GLY A 30 -7.20 25.11 -4.39
C GLY A 30 -7.01 23.65 -4.12
N LEU A 31 -6.31 22.95 -5.02
CA LEU A 31 -5.73 21.65 -4.74
C LEU A 31 -4.92 21.83 -3.46
N SER A 32 -5.44 21.33 -2.35
CA SER A 32 -4.71 21.29 -1.09
C SER A 32 -3.37 20.64 -1.41
N ALA A 33 -2.29 21.39 -1.29
CA ALA A 33 -0.94 20.88 -1.49
C ALA A 33 -0.83 19.66 -0.58
N ALA A 34 -0.67 18.47 -1.16
CA ALA A 34 -0.58 17.25 -0.42
C ALA A 34 0.56 17.41 0.59
N GLN A 35 0.20 17.36 1.88
CA GLN A 35 1.15 17.60 2.95
C GLN A 35 2.25 16.54 2.86
N THR A 36 3.48 17.02 2.70
CA THR A 36 4.67 16.17 2.68
C THR A 36 5.15 15.96 4.11
N GLU A 37 5.41 14.74 4.48
CA GLU A 37 5.96 14.37 5.79
C GLU A 37 7.35 13.77 5.65
N ARG A 38 8.19 13.93 6.69
CA ARG A 38 9.48 13.26 6.77
C ARG A 38 9.33 11.93 7.47
N LEU A 39 9.78 10.87 6.82
CA LEU A 39 9.65 9.50 7.29
C LEU A 39 10.99 8.78 7.21
N ALA A 40 11.41 8.14 8.31
CA ALA A 40 12.57 7.26 8.29
C ALA A 40 12.32 6.09 7.34
N LEU A 41 13.27 5.76 6.47
CA LEU A 41 13.12 4.72 5.47
C LEU A 41 13.92 3.46 5.80
N PHE A 42 13.33 2.33 5.48
CA PHE A 42 13.94 1.01 5.56
C PHE A 42 13.84 0.33 4.18
N PRO A 43 14.86 0.45 3.33
CA PRO A 43 14.93 -0.24 2.06
C PRO A 43 15.03 -1.74 2.25
N LEU A 44 14.20 -2.51 1.53
CA LEU A 44 14.17 -3.98 1.59
C LEU A 44 14.09 -4.57 0.18
N GLY A 45 14.60 -5.80 0.04
CA GLY A 45 14.40 -6.63 -1.15
C GLY A 45 12.99 -7.25 -1.22
N THR A 46 12.00 -6.66 -0.56
CA THR A 46 10.61 -7.10 -0.58
C THR A 46 9.65 -5.92 -0.53
N VAL A 47 8.41 -6.13 -0.97
CA VAL A 47 7.33 -5.15 -0.92
C VAL A 47 6.44 -5.42 0.28
N LEU A 48 6.28 -4.42 1.15
CA LEU A 48 5.30 -4.45 2.23
C LEU A 48 3.95 -3.93 1.71
N LEU A 49 2.90 -4.68 1.97
CA LEU A 49 1.53 -4.29 1.65
C LEU A 49 0.77 -3.93 2.94
N PRO A 50 -0.21 -3.02 2.89
CA PRO A 50 -1.11 -2.77 4.01
C PRO A 50 -1.75 -4.04 4.57
N GLY A 51 -1.86 -4.13 5.90
CA GLY A 51 -2.40 -5.28 6.61
C GLY A 51 -1.43 -6.45 6.81
N LEU A 52 -0.27 -6.48 6.13
CA LEU A 52 0.66 -7.59 6.23
C LEU A 52 1.62 -7.46 7.42
N LEU A 53 1.87 -8.61 8.06
CA LEU A 53 2.92 -8.73 9.07
C LEU A 53 4.29 -8.80 8.41
N LEU A 54 5.24 -8.05 8.96
CA LEU A 54 6.64 -8.07 8.55
C LEU A 54 7.52 -8.23 9.79
N PRO A 55 8.02 -9.45 10.06
CA PRO A 55 9.02 -9.68 11.09
C PRO A 55 10.39 -9.22 10.59
N LEU A 56 11.10 -8.44 11.42
CA LEU A 56 12.43 -7.91 11.09
C LEU A 56 13.44 -8.24 12.18
N ARG A 57 14.66 -8.58 11.76
CA ARG A 57 15.82 -8.70 12.64
C ARG A 57 16.77 -7.55 12.36
N ILE A 58 16.93 -6.69 13.35
CA ILE A 58 17.71 -5.45 13.23
C ILE A 58 19.09 -5.66 13.85
N PHE A 59 20.11 -5.72 13.00
CA PHE A 59 21.50 -5.90 13.41
C PHE A 59 22.42 -4.78 12.93
N GLU A 60 22.08 -4.12 11.80
CA GLU A 60 22.89 -3.04 11.26
C GLU A 60 22.85 -1.80 12.15
N PRO A 61 24.00 -1.13 12.39
CA PRO A 61 24.07 0.04 13.28
C PRO A 61 23.10 1.16 12.91
N ARG A 62 22.93 1.45 11.61
CA ARG A 62 22.01 2.49 11.13
C ARG A 62 20.55 2.20 11.50
N TYR A 63 20.10 0.97 11.37
CA TYR A 63 18.73 0.60 11.71
C TYR A 63 18.54 0.36 13.21
N ARG A 64 19.60 0.02 13.94
CA ARG A 64 19.57 0.03 15.41
C ARG A 64 19.37 1.46 15.95
N ALA A 65 19.99 2.46 15.32
CA ALA A 65 19.77 3.87 15.65
C ALA A 65 18.32 4.28 15.38
N LEU A 66 17.77 3.94 14.17
CA LEU A 66 16.38 4.20 13.81
C LEU A 66 15.41 3.62 14.84
N VAL A 67 15.55 2.33 15.17
CA VAL A 67 14.66 1.66 16.13
C VAL A 67 14.81 2.26 17.52
N GLY A 68 16.04 2.56 17.95
CA GLY A 68 16.30 3.23 19.22
C GLY A 68 15.58 4.58 19.34
N GLU A 69 15.60 5.40 18.29
CA GLU A 69 14.86 6.68 18.25
C GLU A 69 13.34 6.45 18.28
N LEU A 70 12.81 5.50 17.52
CA LEU A 70 11.37 5.18 17.52
C LEU A 70 10.86 4.71 18.89
N LEU A 71 11.66 3.93 19.62
CA LEU A 71 11.28 3.43 20.94
C LEU A 71 11.34 4.51 22.04
N GLN A 72 12.01 5.65 21.79
CA GLN A 72 12.03 6.80 22.69
C GLN A 72 10.85 7.76 22.45
N LEU A 73 10.06 7.57 21.38
CA LEU A 73 8.88 8.39 21.15
C LEU A 73 7.85 8.19 22.28
N PRO A 74 7.09 9.24 22.63
CA PRO A 74 5.94 9.12 23.52
C PRO A 74 4.97 8.02 23.07
N ASP A 75 4.26 7.39 24.01
CA ASP A 75 3.37 6.26 23.69
C ASP A 75 2.19 6.66 22.78
N GLU A 76 1.82 7.94 22.78
CA GLU A 76 0.77 8.51 21.93
C GLU A 76 1.21 8.66 20.47
N MET A 77 2.52 8.64 20.20
CA MET A 77 3.05 8.78 18.84
C MET A 77 3.21 7.40 18.18
N PRO A 78 2.81 7.24 16.92
CA PRO A 78 2.97 5.98 16.21
C PRO A 78 4.45 5.68 15.97
N ARG A 79 4.91 4.52 16.43
CA ARG A 79 6.25 4.01 16.17
C ARG A 79 6.28 3.35 14.81
N GLN A 80 6.47 4.17 13.76
CA GLN A 80 6.41 3.72 12.37
C GLN A 80 7.60 4.21 11.55
N PHE A 81 7.89 3.49 10.47
CA PHE A 81 8.88 3.85 9.46
C PHE A 81 8.40 3.40 8.07
N GLY A 82 8.96 3.96 7.01
CA GLY A 82 8.61 3.61 5.64
C GLY A 82 9.43 2.42 5.14
N VAL A 83 8.76 1.37 4.69
CA VAL A 83 9.38 0.28 3.93
C VAL A 83 9.24 0.59 2.45
N VAL A 84 10.38 0.60 1.74
CA VAL A 84 10.44 0.84 0.30
C VAL A 84 11.22 -0.29 -0.35
N ALA A 85 10.68 -0.87 -1.41
CA ALA A 85 11.36 -1.94 -2.12
C ALA A 85 12.54 -1.40 -2.93
N ILE A 86 13.61 -2.18 -2.99
CA ILE A 86 14.80 -1.91 -3.78
C ILE A 86 14.53 -2.35 -5.22
N ARG A 87 14.59 -1.39 -6.16
CA ARG A 87 14.46 -1.67 -7.59
C ARG A 87 15.77 -2.16 -8.20
N LEU A 88 16.89 -1.54 -7.79
CA LEU A 88 18.23 -1.91 -8.23
C LEU A 88 19.24 -1.63 -7.11
N GLY A 89 20.14 -2.56 -6.89
CA GLY A 89 21.15 -2.49 -5.82
C GLY A 89 20.97 -3.58 -4.77
N ARG A 90 21.54 -3.35 -3.59
CA ARG A 90 21.50 -4.30 -2.47
C ARG A 90 21.04 -3.60 -1.20
N GLU A 91 20.43 -4.36 -0.29
CA GLU A 91 20.05 -3.87 1.04
C GLU A 91 21.26 -3.40 1.85
N VAL A 92 22.38 -4.07 1.68
CA VAL A 92 23.63 -3.82 2.39
C VAL A 92 24.72 -3.40 1.40
N GLY A 93 25.39 -2.29 1.67
CA GLY A 93 26.51 -1.81 0.85
C GLY A 93 26.72 -0.30 0.96
N PRO A 94 27.85 0.20 0.40
CA PRO A 94 28.21 1.62 0.50
C PRO A 94 27.43 2.52 -0.46
N GLN A 95 26.77 1.96 -1.48
CA GLN A 95 25.99 2.73 -2.46
C GLN A 95 24.51 2.75 -2.08
N ALA A 96 23.88 3.94 -2.17
CA ALA A 96 22.45 4.06 -1.99
C ALA A 96 21.71 3.25 -3.07
N PRO A 97 20.81 2.34 -2.72
CA PRO A 97 20.04 1.58 -3.68
C PRO A 97 19.05 2.48 -4.42
N GLN A 98 18.71 2.12 -5.66
CA GLN A 98 17.56 2.72 -6.33
C GLN A 98 16.29 2.13 -5.73
N LEU A 99 15.41 3.00 -5.27
CA LEU A 99 14.16 2.63 -4.62
C LEU A 99 12.99 2.75 -5.60
N TYR A 100 11.93 2.01 -5.34
CA TYR A 100 10.64 2.27 -5.96
C TYR A 100 10.03 3.56 -5.40
N GLU A 101 9.12 4.16 -6.15
CA GLU A 101 8.51 5.44 -5.78
C GLU A 101 7.35 5.31 -4.81
N VAL A 102 6.79 4.12 -4.65
CA VAL A 102 5.71 3.84 -3.70
C VAL A 102 6.18 2.83 -2.66
N GLY A 103 5.95 3.17 -1.40
CA GLY A 103 6.22 2.32 -0.25
C GLY A 103 5.01 2.18 0.67
N CYS A 104 5.19 1.44 1.75
CA CYS A 104 4.20 1.24 2.80
C CYS A 104 4.81 1.51 4.17
N THR A 105 4.08 2.21 5.05
CA THR A 105 4.52 2.39 6.43
C THR A 105 4.43 1.06 7.19
N ALA A 106 5.43 0.80 8.02
CA ALA A 106 5.49 -0.33 8.92
C ALA A 106 5.30 0.17 10.36
N LEU A 107 4.17 -0.14 10.98
CA LEU A 107 3.89 0.15 12.37
C LEU A 107 4.48 -0.95 13.25
N VAL A 108 5.30 -0.57 14.23
CA VAL A 108 5.89 -1.50 15.20
C VAL A 108 4.83 -1.95 16.21
N ARG A 109 4.49 -3.24 16.19
CA ARG A 109 3.54 -3.86 17.14
C ARG A 109 4.25 -4.45 18.35
N ARG A 110 5.45 -4.98 18.13
CA ARG A 110 6.29 -5.55 19.18
C ARG A 110 7.75 -5.30 18.85
N ALA A 111 8.53 -4.98 19.86
CA ALA A 111 9.99 -4.85 19.77
C ALA A 111 10.62 -5.60 20.94
N GLU A 112 11.61 -6.43 20.64
CA GLU A 112 12.45 -7.12 21.62
C GLU A 112 13.89 -6.64 21.46
N HIS A 113 14.50 -6.18 22.53
CA HIS A 113 15.89 -5.74 22.55
C HIS A 113 16.76 -6.82 23.17
N TYR A 114 17.83 -7.19 22.47
CA TYR A 114 18.79 -8.20 22.94
C TYR A 114 20.01 -7.56 23.58
N ALA A 115 20.68 -8.29 24.48
CA ALA A 115 21.86 -7.82 25.19
C ALA A 115 23.04 -7.41 24.28
N ASP A 116 23.10 -7.94 23.06
CA ASP A 116 24.09 -7.58 22.04
C ASP A 116 23.70 -6.33 21.23
N GLY A 117 22.61 -5.67 21.60
CA GLY A 117 22.08 -4.46 20.98
C GLY A 117 21.31 -4.67 19.69
N ARG A 118 20.99 -5.91 19.30
CA ARG A 118 20.08 -6.20 18.20
C ARG A 118 18.63 -6.07 18.64
N TYR A 119 17.73 -5.93 17.66
CA TYR A 119 16.29 -5.96 17.91
C TYR A 119 15.61 -7.02 17.05
N SER A 120 14.54 -7.59 17.57
CA SER A 120 13.53 -8.30 16.80
C SER A 120 12.26 -7.48 16.80
N LEU A 121 11.74 -7.15 15.62
CA LEU A 121 10.51 -6.38 15.47
C LEU A 121 9.44 -7.26 14.85
N MET A 122 8.21 -7.09 15.34
CA MET A 122 7.01 -7.49 14.62
C MET A 122 6.31 -6.20 14.18
N THR A 123 6.21 -6.00 12.87
CA THR A 123 5.57 -4.83 12.28
C THR A 123 4.38 -5.22 11.44
N VAL A 124 3.48 -4.27 11.18
CA VAL A 124 2.36 -4.43 10.25
C VAL A 124 2.34 -3.26 9.27
N GLY A 125 2.11 -3.55 7.99
CA GLY A 125 1.92 -2.52 6.99
C GLY A 125 0.64 -1.74 7.25
N GLU A 126 0.69 -0.40 7.15
CA GLU A 126 -0.49 0.43 7.39
C GLU A 126 -0.89 1.26 6.17
N ARG A 127 -0.10 2.27 5.82
CA ARG A 127 -0.48 3.25 4.81
C ARG A 127 0.52 3.26 3.66
N ARG A 128 0.01 3.35 2.45
CA ARG A 128 0.84 3.59 1.27
C ARG A 128 1.31 5.04 1.25
N PHE A 129 2.50 5.24 0.70
CA PHE A 129 3.01 6.58 0.45
C PHE A 129 3.76 6.65 -0.88
N ALA A 130 3.76 7.84 -1.48
CA ALA A 130 4.63 8.19 -2.59
C ALA A 130 5.90 8.87 -2.05
N LEU A 131 7.06 8.36 -2.44
CA LEU A 131 8.37 8.90 -2.10
C LEU A 131 8.68 10.07 -3.06
N ARG A 132 8.97 11.25 -2.52
CA ARG A 132 9.24 12.48 -3.28
C ARG A 132 10.73 12.76 -3.39
N SER A 133 11.43 12.63 -2.28
CA SER A 133 12.88 12.81 -2.21
C SER A 133 13.47 11.91 -1.12
N VAL A 134 14.78 11.71 -1.18
CA VAL A 134 15.53 10.91 -0.18
C VAL A 134 16.72 11.72 0.30
N ASP A 135 16.81 11.89 1.60
CA ASP A 135 17.95 12.46 2.33
C ASP A 135 18.78 11.30 2.90
N ALA A 136 20.02 11.19 2.44
CA ALA A 136 20.97 10.16 2.89
C ALA A 136 22.06 10.71 3.83
N GLU A 137 22.02 12.00 4.15
CA GLU A 137 23.12 12.69 4.84
C GLU A 137 22.77 13.09 6.28
N SER A 138 21.50 13.47 6.54
CA SER A 138 21.10 14.04 7.83
C SER A 138 21.04 13.03 8.98
N ARG A 139 20.92 11.73 8.67
CA ARG A 139 20.80 10.63 9.63
C ARG A 139 21.65 9.43 9.22
N PRO A 140 21.99 8.51 10.16
CA PRO A 140 22.66 7.26 9.80
C PRO A 140 21.85 6.35 8.86
N TYR A 141 20.55 6.58 8.74
CA TYR A 141 19.59 5.89 7.88
C TYR A 141 18.94 6.88 6.91
N LEU A 142 18.32 6.37 5.86
CA LEU A 142 17.64 7.20 4.88
C LEU A 142 16.39 7.85 5.47
N VAL A 143 16.14 9.10 5.09
CA VAL A 143 14.90 9.82 5.44
C VAL A 143 14.23 10.27 4.14
N GLY A 144 12.98 9.88 3.94
CA GLY A 144 12.19 10.26 2.77
C GLY A 144 11.26 11.42 3.07
N GLU A 145 11.07 12.31 2.08
CA GLU A 145 9.89 13.16 2.02
C GLU A 145 8.80 12.37 1.32
N VAL A 146 7.68 12.18 1.99
CA VAL A 146 6.61 11.29 1.51
C VAL A 146 5.26 12.01 1.50
N THR A 147 4.39 11.59 0.57
CA THR A 147 2.98 11.97 0.52
C THR A 147 2.15 10.72 0.67
N TYR A 148 1.25 10.66 1.64
CA TYR A 148 0.38 9.51 1.83
C TYR A 148 -0.61 9.36 0.68
N LEU A 149 -0.81 8.12 0.26
CA LEU A 149 -1.78 7.74 -0.76
C LEU A 149 -3.07 7.27 -0.10
N ALA A 150 -4.19 7.64 -0.68
CA ALA A 150 -5.48 7.13 -0.24
C ALA A 150 -5.62 5.65 -0.63
N ASP A 151 -6.30 4.90 0.22
CA ASP A 151 -6.74 3.54 -0.06
C ASP A 151 -8.27 3.54 -0.14
N ASP A 152 -8.78 3.61 -1.35
CA ASP A 152 -10.22 3.56 -1.63
C ASP A 152 -10.58 2.38 -2.53
N ALA A 153 -11.88 2.14 -2.65
CA ALA A 153 -12.40 1.06 -3.47
C ALA A 153 -12.39 1.39 -4.97
N GLY A 154 -12.23 2.66 -5.35
CA GLY A 154 -12.53 3.14 -6.70
C GLY A 154 -14.05 3.19 -6.93
N ASP A 155 -14.53 2.62 -8.03
CA ASP A 155 -15.95 2.37 -8.20
C ASP A 155 -16.41 1.27 -7.25
N ALA A 156 -17.08 1.68 -6.16
CA ALA A 156 -17.46 0.79 -5.06
C ALA A 156 -18.40 -0.34 -5.48
N GLU A 157 -19.34 -0.08 -6.41
CA GLU A 157 -20.28 -1.09 -6.90
C GLU A 157 -19.54 -2.14 -7.75
N ALA A 158 -18.69 -1.68 -8.66
CA ALA A 158 -17.88 -2.56 -9.49
C ALA A 158 -16.89 -3.37 -8.63
N ALA A 159 -16.27 -2.76 -7.62
CA ALA A 159 -15.36 -3.44 -6.69
C ALA A 159 -16.11 -4.53 -5.89
N ALA A 160 -17.27 -4.21 -5.33
CA ALA A 160 -18.10 -5.17 -4.59
C ALA A 160 -18.52 -6.37 -5.46
N THR A 161 -18.82 -6.13 -6.74
CA THR A 161 -19.14 -7.21 -7.69
C THR A 161 -17.97 -8.14 -7.96
N LEU A 162 -16.73 -7.63 -7.90
CA LEU A 162 -15.52 -8.45 -8.10
C LEU A 162 -15.12 -9.26 -6.88
N VAL A 163 -15.45 -8.83 -5.68
CA VAL A 163 -15.07 -9.51 -4.42
C VAL A 163 -15.39 -11.00 -4.46
N PRO A 164 -16.64 -11.46 -4.67
CA PRO A 164 -16.94 -12.88 -4.65
C PRO A 164 -16.24 -13.66 -5.78
N VAL A 165 -15.99 -13.01 -6.91
CA VAL A 165 -15.27 -13.63 -8.03
C VAL A 165 -13.81 -13.89 -7.66
N VAL A 166 -13.14 -12.90 -7.09
CA VAL A 166 -11.72 -13.01 -6.69
C VAL A 166 -11.57 -13.99 -5.53
N GLN A 167 -12.50 -13.96 -4.56
CA GLN A 167 -12.53 -14.94 -3.46
C GLN A 167 -12.67 -16.38 -3.99
N GLY A 168 -13.56 -16.61 -4.97
CA GLY A 168 -13.72 -17.92 -5.62
C GLY A 168 -12.42 -18.38 -6.30
N LEU A 169 -11.83 -17.52 -7.12
CA LEU A 169 -10.57 -17.83 -7.81
C LEU A 169 -9.40 -18.10 -6.83
N LEU A 170 -9.33 -17.38 -5.72
CA LEU A 170 -8.31 -17.62 -4.70
C LEU A 170 -8.50 -18.98 -4.02
N ARG A 171 -9.75 -19.37 -3.70
CA ARG A 171 -10.04 -20.70 -3.15
C ARG A 171 -9.66 -21.82 -4.13
N ASP A 172 -10.01 -21.67 -5.40
CA ASP A 172 -9.66 -22.64 -6.46
C ASP A 172 -8.14 -22.74 -6.61
N TYR A 173 -7.44 -21.62 -6.63
CA TYR A 173 -5.97 -21.57 -6.73
C TYR A 173 -5.30 -22.26 -5.56
N THR A 174 -5.71 -21.98 -4.33
CA THR A 174 -5.12 -22.60 -3.13
C THR A 174 -5.46 -24.09 -3.02
N ALA A 175 -6.66 -24.50 -3.43
CA ALA A 175 -7.03 -25.92 -3.51
C ALA A 175 -6.13 -26.68 -4.50
N LYS A 176 -5.90 -26.11 -5.70
CA LYS A 176 -4.98 -26.68 -6.68
C LYS A 176 -3.53 -26.74 -6.22
N LEU A 177 -3.06 -25.73 -5.50
CA LEU A 177 -1.73 -25.75 -4.90
C LEU A 177 -1.61 -26.83 -3.82
N ALA A 178 -2.64 -27.02 -3.00
CA ALA A 178 -2.69 -28.05 -1.97
C ALA A 178 -2.63 -29.47 -2.60
N GLU A 179 -3.43 -29.71 -3.65
CA GLU A 179 -3.37 -30.96 -4.40
C GLU A 179 -1.96 -31.24 -4.95
N ASN A 180 -1.34 -30.26 -5.62
CA ASN A 180 -0.04 -30.43 -6.27
C ASN A 180 1.13 -30.56 -5.30
N ARG A 181 1.03 -30.00 -4.08
CA ARG A 181 2.10 -30.01 -3.07
C ARG A 181 1.89 -31.03 -1.96
N ALA A 182 0.79 -31.77 -1.97
CA ALA A 182 0.34 -32.63 -0.89
C ALA A 182 0.39 -31.92 0.49
N ALA A 183 0.02 -30.64 0.51
CA ALA A 183 0.07 -29.77 1.69
C ALA A 183 -1.36 -29.32 2.03
N ASP A 184 -1.69 -29.33 3.32
CA ASP A 184 -2.95 -28.75 3.79
C ASP A 184 -2.82 -27.22 3.85
N ILE A 185 -3.40 -26.51 2.87
CA ILE A 185 -3.43 -25.07 2.82
C ILE A 185 -4.83 -24.60 3.26
N GLN A 186 -4.96 -24.16 4.50
CA GLN A 186 -6.20 -23.61 5.01
C GLN A 186 -6.22 -22.11 4.77
N LEU A 187 -7.22 -21.64 4.00
CA LEU A 187 -7.51 -20.21 3.90
C LEU A 187 -8.33 -19.79 5.10
N PRO A 188 -8.02 -18.65 5.72
CA PRO A 188 -8.92 -18.02 6.67
C PRO A 188 -10.20 -17.52 5.97
N ASP A 189 -11.17 -17.07 6.77
CA ASP A 189 -12.32 -16.36 6.23
C ASP A 189 -11.84 -15.14 5.44
N LEU A 190 -12.26 -15.07 4.16
CA LEU A 190 -11.85 -13.99 3.28
C LEU A 190 -12.71 -12.75 3.53
N PRO A 191 -12.10 -11.55 3.64
CA PRO A 191 -12.84 -10.31 3.88
C PRO A 191 -13.71 -9.93 2.69
N ASP A 192 -14.87 -9.31 2.98
CA ASP A 192 -15.76 -8.76 1.97
C ASP A 192 -15.39 -7.31 1.59
N ASP A 193 -14.53 -6.67 2.38
CA ASP A 193 -14.00 -5.35 2.04
C ASP A 193 -13.02 -5.44 0.87
N PRO A 194 -13.28 -4.72 -0.26
CA PRO A 194 -12.47 -4.82 -1.47
C PRO A 194 -11.00 -4.43 -1.25
N VAL A 195 -10.74 -3.42 -0.40
CA VAL A 195 -9.38 -2.94 -0.13
C VAL A 195 -8.58 -4.01 0.60
N THR A 196 -9.12 -4.53 1.70
CA THR A 196 -8.48 -5.56 2.51
C THR A 196 -8.29 -6.86 1.72
N LEU A 197 -9.31 -7.29 0.95
CA LEU A 197 -9.23 -8.48 0.11
C LEU A 197 -8.10 -8.36 -0.91
N SER A 198 -8.00 -7.22 -1.61
CA SER A 198 -6.99 -7.03 -2.65
C SER A 198 -5.57 -7.15 -2.09
N TYR A 199 -5.27 -6.58 -0.93
CA TYR A 199 -3.95 -6.74 -0.32
C TYR A 199 -3.67 -8.17 0.15
N LEU A 200 -4.68 -8.86 0.65
CA LEU A 200 -4.55 -10.26 1.05
C LEU A 200 -4.24 -11.15 -0.15
N VAL A 201 -4.93 -10.96 -1.28
CA VAL A 201 -4.69 -11.71 -2.52
C VAL A 201 -3.29 -11.42 -3.07
N ALA A 202 -2.89 -10.14 -3.13
CA ALA A 202 -1.55 -9.75 -3.57
C ALA A 202 -0.45 -10.43 -2.74
N ALA A 203 -0.67 -10.57 -1.44
CA ALA A 203 0.26 -11.25 -0.53
C ALA A 203 0.33 -12.76 -0.77
N ALA A 204 -0.83 -13.39 -1.01
CA ALA A 204 -0.95 -14.84 -1.11
C ALA A 204 -0.46 -15.40 -2.45
N VAL A 205 -0.65 -14.65 -3.54
CA VAL A 205 -0.51 -15.18 -4.91
C VAL A 205 0.74 -14.68 -5.63
N VAL A 206 1.29 -13.53 -5.24
CA VAL A 206 2.35 -12.86 -6.01
C VAL A 206 3.71 -13.01 -5.35
N PRO A 207 4.57 -13.95 -5.78
CA PRO A 207 5.93 -14.10 -5.25
C PRO A 207 6.91 -13.05 -5.81
N ASP A 208 6.68 -12.53 -7.02
CA ASP A 208 7.59 -11.62 -7.71
C ASP A 208 7.45 -10.18 -7.19
N ILE A 209 8.61 -9.56 -6.88
CA ILE A 209 8.69 -8.21 -6.30
C ILE A 209 8.09 -7.16 -7.24
N ALA A 210 8.41 -7.22 -8.55
CA ALA A 210 7.95 -6.23 -9.51
C ALA A 210 6.42 -6.25 -9.64
N ARG A 211 5.82 -7.45 -9.71
CA ARG A 211 4.37 -7.62 -9.74
C ARG A 211 3.69 -7.15 -8.46
N ARG A 212 4.29 -7.47 -7.30
CA ARG A 212 3.76 -7.02 -6.00
C ARG A 212 3.84 -5.50 -5.89
N GLN A 213 4.88 -4.90 -6.44
CA GLN A 213 5.02 -3.44 -6.52
C GLN A 213 3.96 -2.80 -7.42
N GLU A 214 3.69 -3.36 -8.60
CA GLU A 214 2.58 -2.91 -9.47
C GLU A 214 1.24 -2.89 -8.73
N LEU A 215 0.97 -3.92 -7.91
CA LEU A 215 -0.26 -3.97 -7.11
C LEU A 215 -0.26 -2.95 -5.95
N LEU A 216 0.90 -2.68 -5.33
CA LEU A 216 1.03 -1.62 -4.34
C LEU A 216 0.80 -0.23 -4.96
N GLU A 217 1.25 -0.01 -6.19
CA GLU A 217 1.12 1.23 -6.95
C GLU A 217 -0.28 1.45 -7.56
N ALA A 218 -1.11 0.40 -7.62
CA ALA A 218 -2.45 0.49 -8.20
C ALA A 218 -3.26 1.63 -7.55
N PRO A 219 -4.01 2.42 -8.33
CA PRO A 219 -4.67 3.63 -7.82
C PRO A 219 -5.73 3.30 -6.75
N ASP A 220 -6.46 2.21 -6.92
CA ASP A 220 -7.59 1.81 -6.08
C ASP A 220 -7.72 0.28 -5.97
N ALA A 221 -8.62 -0.19 -5.11
CA ALA A 221 -8.86 -1.62 -4.91
C ALA A 221 -9.49 -2.30 -6.13
N LEU A 222 -10.36 -1.61 -6.87
CA LEU A 222 -10.96 -2.15 -8.09
C LEU A 222 -9.89 -2.49 -9.14
N SER A 223 -8.93 -1.60 -9.33
CA SER A 223 -7.80 -1.79 -10.25
C SER A 223 -6.92 -2.97 -9.81
N ARG A 224 -6.64 -3.10 -8.49
CA ARG A 224 -5.92 -4.26 -7.94
C ARG A 224 -6.68 -5.56 -8.16
N LEU A 225 -7.97 -5.62 -7.78
CA LEU A 225 -8.80 -6.81 -7.94
C LEU A 225 -8.91 -7.27 -9.39
N ARG A 226 -8.97 -6.35 -10.36
CA ARG A 226 -8.94 -6.68 -11.79
C ARG A 226 -7.62 -7.32 -12.21
N ALA A 227 -6.50 -6.75 -11.76
CA ALA A 227 -5.17 -7.31 -12.03
C ALA A 227 -5.01 -8.70 -11.40
N GLU A 228 -5.47 -8.87 -10.18
CA GLU A 228 -5.44 -10.14 -9.44
C GLU A 228 -6.36 -11.20 -10.05
N GLN A 229 -7.55 -10.82 -10.51
CA GLN A 229 -8.44 -11.71 -11.25
C GLN A 229 -7.75 -12.26 -12.50
N ALA A 230 -7.11 -11.39 -13.28
CA ALA A 230 -6.37 -11.80 -14.48
C ALA A 230 -5.20 -12.73 -14.14
N LEU A 231 -4.46 -12.41 -13.07
CA LEU A 231 -3.36 -13.21 -12.58
C LEU A 231 -3.82 -14.59 -12.12
N LEU A 232 -4.82 -14.67 -11.25
CA LEU A 232 -5.35 -15.93 -10.73
C LEU A 232 -5.85 -16.85 -11.83
N ARG A 233 -6.57 -16.29 -12.84
CA ARG A 233 -7.02 -17.08 -14.00
C ARG A 233 -5.84 -17.66 -14.78
N ARG A 234 -4.77 -16.88 -14.97
CA ARG A 234 -3.56 -17.34 -15.64
C ARG A 234 -2.86 -18.45 -14.86
N GLU A 235 -2.66 -18.25 -13.56
CA GLU A 235 -2.00 -19.23 -12.70
C GLU A 235 -2.80 -20.55 -12.61
N LEU A 236 -4.13 -20.48 -12.49
CA LEU A 236 -5.00 -21.65 -12.55
C LEU A 236 -4.87 -22.40 -13.88
N GLY A 237 -4.81 -21.68 -15.00
CA GLY A 237 -4.58 -22.27 -16.32
C GLY A 237 -3.24 -23.04 -16.40
N LEU A 238 -2.19 -22.46 -15.85
CA LEU A 238 -0.87 -23.11 -15.77
C LEU A 238 -0.88 -24.37 -14.88
N LEU A 239 -1.52 -24.30 -13.71
CA LEU A 239 -1.63 -25.44 -12.80
C LEU A 239 -2.42 -26.59 -13.43
N HIS A 240 -3.48 -26.32 -14.18
CA HIS A 240 -4.23 -27.34 -14.92
C HIS A 240 -3.38 -28.01 -16.01
N SER A 241 -2.59 -27.23 -16.76
CA SER A 241 -1.75 -27.80 -17.82
C SER A 241 -0.63 -28.70 -17.28
N ILE A 242 -0.04 -28.35 -16.14
CA ILE A 242 0.98 -29.18 -15.50
C ILE A 242 0.40 -30.50 -14.99
N THR A 243 -0.79 -30.49 -14.41
CA THR A 243 -1.47 -31.70 -13.91
C THR A 243 -1.83 -32.65 -15.06
N THR A 244 -2.21 -32.12 -16.23
CA THR A 244 -2.54 -32.93 -17.41
C THR A 244 -1.33 -33.61 -18.01
N ILE A 245 -0.15 -32.98 -17.99
CA ILE A 245 1.10 -33.56 -18.50
C ILE A 245 1.67 -34.63 -17.55
N ALA A 246 1.38 -34.52 -16.26
CA ALA A 246 1.89 -35.43 -15.22
C ALA A 246 1.05 -36.70 -15.03
N SER A 247 -0.02 -36.92 -15.79
CA SER A 247 -0.82 -38.13 -15.75
C SER A 247 -0.05 -39.27 -16.45
N PRO A 248 0.38 -40.33 -15.71
CA PRO A 248 1.20 -41.43 -16.26
C PRO A 248 0.51 -42.28 -17.36
N ASP A 249 -0.81 -42.12 -17.51
CA ASP A 249 -1.61 -42.99 -18.40
C ASP A 249 -1.41 -42.73 -19.90
N GLU A 250 -0.86 -41.62 -20.31
CA GLU A 250 -0.55 -41.38 -21.73
C GLU A 250 0.83 -41.87 -22.19
N LEU A 251 1.75 -42.11 -21.27
CA LEU A 251 3.09 -42.62 -21.60
C LEU A 251 3.16 -44.14 -21.74
N THR A 252 2.12 -44.87 -21.39
CA THR A 252 2.06 -46.34 -21.47
C THR A 252 1.37 -46.89 -22.72
N ARG A 253 0.90 -46.09 -23.64
CA ARG A 253 0.39 -46.54 -24.93
C ARG A 253 1.50 -46.64 -25.99
N VAL A 254 2.49 -47.45 -25.72
CA VAL A 254 3.32 -47.99 -26.80
C VAL A 254 2.56 -49.19 -27.39
N PRO A 255 2.14 -49.14 -28.68
CA PRO A 255 1.50 -50.30 -29.28
C PRO A 255 2.53 -51.45 -29.30
N PRO A 256 2.11 -52.71 -29.02
CA PRO A 256 3.00 -53.84 -29.09
C PRO A 256 3.47 -53.99 -30.52
N ASN A 257 4.79 -53.99 -30.75
CA ASN A 257 5.39 -54.35 -32.02
C ASN A 257 5.07 -55.82 -32.27
N LEU A 258 4.25 -56.05 -33.29
CA LEU A 258 4.05 -57.35 -33.89
C LEU A 258 5.22 -57.58 -34.86
N ASN A 259 6.15 -58.46 -34.45
CA ASN A 259 6.99 -59.26 -35.35
C ASN A 259 6.56 -60.72 -35.21
#